data_f684dc3c3406ab91c37f92de923751f1
#
_entry.id   f684dc3c3406ab91c37f92de923751f1
#
_cell.length_a   1.000
_cell.length_b   1.000
_cell.length_c   1.000
_cell.angle_alpha   90.00
_cell.angle_beta   90.00
_cell.angle_gamma   90.00
#
_symmetry.space_group_name_H-M   'P 1'
#
loop_
_entity.id
_entity.type
_entity.pdbx_description
1 polymer ?
#
loop_
_entity_poly.entity_id
_entity_poly.type
_entity_poly.pdbx_seq_one_letter_code
_entity_poly.pdbx_strand_id
1 'polypeptide(L)'
;MQEELIMNEEGTPIELVYRNVNAHFEKSFFRKEDVVGKKASEIFPESMPEFLHFTKMSLAENKAITFPYYFKQIDTFYDVVLKGTHHNNIVDIFCLDSTELHKAQQKLSATNNKLAMALDVANIVPWKWDLQSHTILCDINKPIELSASGKDVAEEQLAVPDSQYFSKIFKEDRKRVEKAYDDLIEGRSDKVREEYRVINVQNNIHRIEWVEAQAAVETRDENGKPLTLVGSSLVITTRKKMEMELTTARDRAEESNRLKSAFLANMSHEIRTPLNAIVGFSGILASTDEEEEKQEYVSIIENNNTL
;
A
#
# COMPACT_ATOMS: atom_id res chain seq x y z
N MET A 1 11.34 25.88 37.85
CA MET A 1 10.62 26.39 38.98
C MET A 1 10.89 25.54 40.20
N GLN A 2 10.66 26.12 41.40
CA GLN A 2 10.80 25.41 42.66
C GLN A 2 9.50 25.48 43.46
N GLU A 3 9.08 24.32 43.97
CA GLU A 3 7.88 24.19 44.78
C GLU A 3 8.20 23.51 46.12
N GLU A 4 7.51 23.89 47.16
CA GLU A 4 7.61 23.27 48.46
C GLU A 4 6.54 22.20 48.62
N LEU A 5 6.94 21.07 49.19
CA LEU A 5 6.05 19.95 49.50
C LEU A 5 5.29 20.19 50.82
N ILE A 6 4.00 20.07 50.74
CA ILE A 6 3.17 19.92 51.97
C ILE A 6 2.92 18.42 52.17
N MET A 7 3.32 17.93 53.34
CA MET A 7 3.18 16.53 53.73
C MET A 7 1.97 16.37 54.66
N ASN A 8 1.33 15.21 54.64
CA ASN A 8 0.37 14.82 55.69
C ASN A 8 1.12 14.27 56.92
N GLU A 9 0.37 13.89 57.96
CA GLU A 9 0.92 13.32 59.21
C GLU A 9 1.72 12.03 59.00
N GLU A 10 1.49 11.32 57.90
CA GLU A 10 2.17 10.09 57.52
C GLU A 10 3.42 10.36 56.67
N GLY A 11 3.77 11.62 56.39
CA GLY A 11 4.94 12.01 55.57
C GLY A 11 4.71 11.82 54.07
N THR A 12 3.45 11.71 53.64
CA THR A 12 3.12 11.59 52.20
C THR A 12 2.84 12.97 51.61
N PRO A 13 3.39 13.32 50.44
CA PRO A 13 3.08 14.57 49.75
C PRO A 13 1.60 14.66 49.38
N ILE A 14 0.95 15.78 49.74
CA ILE A 14 -0.45 16.02 49.43
C ILE A 14 -0.69 17.28 48.61
N GLU A 15 0.28 18.22 48.62
CA GLU A 15 0.16 19.48 47.91
C GLU A 15 1.57 20.06 47.61
N LEU A 16 1.63 20.93 46.60
CA LEU A 16 2.80 21.69 46.18
C LEU A 16 2.51 23.19 46.30
N VAL A 17 3.48 23.98 46.81
CA VAL A 17 3.37 25.44 46.94
C VAL A 17 4.51 26.10 46.19
N TYR A 18 4.19 27.04 45.32
CA TYR A 18 5.19 27.77 44.53
C TYR A 18 6.14 28.58 45.45
N ARG A 19 7.45 28.31 45.34
CA ARG A 19 8.50 29.04 46.04
C ARG A 19 9.25 29.97 45.12
N ASN A 20 9.52 29.54 43.90
CA ASN A 20 10.22 30.36 42.94
C ASN A 20 9.88 29.94 41.49
N VAL A 21 9.71 30.94 40.62
CA VAL A 21 9.53 30.76 39.18
C VAL A 21 10.53 31.62 38.42
N ASN A 22 10.89 31.23 37.21
CA ASN A 22 11.82 31.99 36.39
C ASN A 22 11.06 32.88 35.39
N ALA A 23 11.80 33.76 34.71
CA ALA A 23 11.23 34.68 33.71
C ALA A 23 10.51 33.98 32.54
N HIS A 24 10.87 32.73 32.21
CA HIS A 24 10.17 31.97 31.19
C HIS A 24 8.78 31.57 31.63
N PHE A 25 8.64 31.11 32.86
CA PHE A 25 7.33 30.81 33.46
C PHE A 25 6.43 32.06 33.47
N GLU A 26 7.02 33.23 33.85
CA GLU A 26 6.25 34.49 33.89
C GLU A 26 5.75 34.93 32.51
N LYS A 27 6.50 34.64 31.45
CA LYS A 27 6.09 34.94 30.08
C LYS A 27 4.99 34.01 29.57
N SER A 28 5.01 32.75 30.02
CA SER A 28 4.13 31.70 29.49
C SER A 28 2.83 31.52 30.29
N PHE A 29 2.84 31.85 31.61
CA PHE A 29 1.75 31.54 32.50
C PHE A 29 1.30 32.77 33.34
N PHE A 30 1.96 33.02 34.48
CA PHE A 30 1.55 34.03 35.46
C PHE A 30 2.79 34.78 36.00
N ARG A 31 2.58 36.03 36.48
CA ARG A 31 3.65 36.78 37.13
C ARG A 31 4.09 36.07 38.41
N LYS A 32 5.36 36.20 38.77
CA LYS A 32 5.93 35.61 39.97
C LYS A 32 5.18 36.01 41.23
N GLU A 33 4.82 37.29 41.35
CA GLU A 33 4.05 37.86 42.49
C GLU A 33 2.64 37.25 42.66
N ASP A 34 2.07 36.75 41.55
CA ASP A 34 0.73 36.18 41.52
C ASP A 34 0.71 34.70 41.92
N VAL A 35 1.84 33.99 41.89
CA VAL A 35 1.89 32.55 42.12
C VAL A 35 2.73 32.14 43.33
N VAL A 36 3.78 32.86 43.67
CA VAL A 36 4.65 32.53 44.81
C VAL A 36 3.85 32.57 46.11
N GLY A 37 3.93 31.48 46.90
CA GLY A 37 3.15 31.28 48.13
C GLY A 37 1.77 30.67 47.90
N LYS A 38 1.31 30.52 46.68
CA LYS A 38 0.03 29.85 46.39
C LYS A 38 0.23 28.36 46.15
N LYS A 39 -0.84 27.60 46.36
CA LYS A 39 -0.88 26.15 46.10
C LYS A 39 -0.93 25.87 44.60
N ALA A 40 -0.25 24.81 44.15
CA ALA A 40 -0.30 24.39 42.79
C ALA A 40 -1.71 23.95 42.35
N SER A 41 -2.49 23.37 43.29
CA SER A 41 -3.91 23.03 43.05
C SER A 41 -4.81 24.24 42.79
N GLU A 42 -4.44 25.44 43.26
CA GLU A 42 -5.18 26.69 43.00
C GLU A 42 -4.84 27.29 41.64
N ILE A 43 -3.60 27.09 41.16
CA ILE A 43 -3.09 27.67 39.93
C ILE A 43 -3.33 26.73 38.74
N PHE A 44 -3.02 25.43 38.91
CA PHE A 44 -3.18 24.39 37.89
C PHE A 44 -3.86 23.15 38.48
N PRO A 45 -5.17 23.22 38.81
CA PRO A 45 -5.88 22.11 39.43
C PRO A 45 -5.88 20.84 38.60
N GLU A 46 -5.91 20.95 37.26
CA GLU A 46 -5.94 19.79 36.34
C GLU A 46 -4.61 19.02 36.29
N SER A 47 -3.47 19.72 36.42
CA SER A 47 -2.14 19.08 36.38
C SER A 47 -1.69 18.54 37.74
N MET A 48 -2.24 19.06 38.83
CA MET A 48 -1.80 18.75 40.18
C MET A 48 -1.76 17.25 40.51
N PRO A 49 -2.77 16.42 40.18
CA PRO A 49 -2.75 14.99 40.51
C PRO A 49 -1.56 14.25 39.86
N GLU A 50 -1.22 14.58 38.61
CA GLU A 50 -0.14 13.96 37.85
C GLU A 50 1.22 14.42 38.37
N PHE A 51 1.42 15.71 38.58
CA PHE A 51 2.66 16.25 39.16
C PHE A 51 2.89 15.71 40.59
N LEU A 52 1.86 15.57 41.39
CA LEU A 52 1.96 14.96 42.73
C LEU A 52 2.34 13.48 42.66
N HIS A 53 1.78 12.74 41.69
CA HIS A 53 2.13 11.34 41.43
C HIS A 53 3.62 11.20 41.12
N PHE A 54 4.13 11.95 40.13
CA PHE A 54 5.56 11.90 39.76
C PHE A 54 6.49 12.42 40.87
N THR A 55 6.00 13.37 41.68
CA THR A 55 6.73 13.83 42.89
C THR A 55 6.93 12.67 43.85
N LYS A 56 5.86 11.92 44.17
CA LYS A 56 5.94 10.74 45.05
C LYS A 56 6.91 9.69 44.50
N MET A 57 6.88 9.44 43.21
CA MET A 57 7.85 8.52 42.54
C MET A 57 9.28 9.04 42.67
N SER A 58 9.51 10.33 42.39
CA SER A 58 10.84 10.94 42.50
C SER A 58 11.44 10.82 43.89
N LEU A 59 10.61 11.03 44.92
CA LEU A 59 11.00 10.88 46.34
C LEU A 59 11.31 9.42 46.66
N ALA A 60 10.44 8.48 46.29
CA ALA A 60 10.61 7.06 46.58
C ALA A 60 11.88 6.48 45.93
N GLU A 61 12.17 6.86 44.68
CA GLU A 61 13.31 6.37 43.96
C GLU A 61 14.58 7.23 44.12
N ASN A 62 14.45 8.38 44.78
CA ASN A 62 15.51 9.39 44.96
C ASN A 62 16.20 9.82 43.64
N LYS A 63 15.42 9.85 42.55
CA LYS A 63 15.92 10.24 41.22
C LYS A 63 14.99 11.26 40.53
N ALA A 64 15.51 11.94 39.51
CA ALA A 64 14.67 12.77 38.66
C ALA A 64 13.76 11.89 37.79
N ILE A 65 12.50 12.30 37.66
CA ILE A 65 11.52 11.69 36.80
C ILE A 65 11.26 12.62 35.61
N THR A 66 11.25 12.06 34.40
CA THR A 66 10.94 12.81 33.19
C THR A 66 9.64 12.27 32.61
N PHE A 67 8.72 13.16 32.26
CA PHE A 67 7.45 12.81 31.65
C PHE A 67 6.97 13.92 30.71
N PRO A 68 6.26 13.59 29.61
CA PRO A 68 5.63 14.58 28.76
C PRO A 68 4.35 15.09 29.41
N TYR A 69 4.08 16.39 29.29
CA TYR A 69 2.84 16.99 29.76
C TYR A 69 2.30 18.03 28.77
N TYR A 70 1.00 17.97 28.49
CA TYR A 70 0.32 18.91 27.60
C TYR A 70 -0.48 19.93 28.38
N PHE A 71 -0.04 21.18 28.36
CA PHE A 71 -0.76 22.31 28.98
C PHE A 71 -1.82 22.84 28.01
N LYS A 72 -3.05 22.39 28.20
CA LYS A 72 -4.17 22.70 27.31
C LYS A 72 -4.46 24.20 27.22
N GLN A 73 -4.27 24.96 28.34
CA GLN A 73 -4.55 26.39 28.43
C GLN A 73 -3.70 27.23 27.48
N ILE A 74 -2.51 26.77 27.13
CA ILE A 74 -1.55 27.47 26.24
C ILE A 74 -1.19 26.67 25.00
N ASP A 75 -1.87 25.55 24.74
CA ASP A 75 -1.63 24.65 23.59
C ASP A 75 -0.15 24.26 23.43
N THR A 76 0.51 23.90 24.55
CA THR A 76 1.96 23.66 24.56
C THR A 76 2.29 22.31 25.21
N PHE A 77 3.14 21.53 24.56
CA PHE A 77 3.74 20.32 25.11
C PHE A 77 5.05 20.64 25.79
N TYR A 78 5.24 20.10 27.00
CA TYR A 78 6.48 20.20 27.73
C TYR A 78 7.01 18.81 28.08
N ASP A 79 8.32 18.62 27.93
CA ASP A 79 9.03 17.55 28.62
C ASP A 79 9.38 18.06 30.00
N VAL A 80 8.74 17.51 31.02
CA VAL A 80 8.89 17.91 32.42
C VAL A 80 9.91 17.02 33.08
N VAL A 81 10.95 17.61 33.66
CA VAL A 81 11.92 16.94 34.55
C VAL A 81 11.65 17.40 35.98
N LEU A 82 11.29 16.48 36.84
CA LEU A 82 10.91 16.72 38.21
C LEU A 82 11.83 15.97 39.17
N LYS A 83 12.41 16.68 40.14
CA LYS A 83 13.26 16.12 41.20
C LYS A 83 12.79 16.57 42.56
N GLY A 84 12.24 15.66 43.36
CA GLY A 84 11.94 15.86 44.75
C GLY A 84 13.15 15.58 45.65
N THR A 85 13.29 16.39 46.73
CA THR A 85 14.32 16.20 47.76
C THR A 85 13.71 16.14 49.16
N HIS A 86 13.98 15.05 49.87
CA HIS A 86 13.49 14.91 51.27
C HIS A 86 14.12 15.91 52.25
N HIS A 87 15.33 16.39 51.95
CA HIS A 87 16.12 17.19 52.93
C HIS A 87 15.58 18.58 53.13
N ASN A 88 14.90 19.16 52.11
CA ASN A 88 14.39 20.55 52.15
C ASN A 88 12.91 20.65 51.81
N ASN A 89 12.22 19.54 51.65
CA ASN A 89 10.82 19.50 51.17
C ASN A 89 10.60 20.33 49.88
N ILE A 90 11.61 20.33 49.00
CA ILE A 90 11.57 21.11 47.75
C ILE A 90 11.52 20.15 46.55
N VAL A 91 10.74 20.56 45.58
CA VAL A 91 10.70 19.94 44.24
C VAL A 91 11.22 20.94 43.21
N ASP A 92 12.27 20.56 42.51
CA ASP A 92 12.75 21.28 41.34
C ASP A 92 12.06 20.76 40.11
N ILE A 93 11.45 21.65 39.33
CA ILE A 93 10.72 21.31 38.10
C ILE A 93 11.28 22.12 36.96
N PHE A 94 11.71 21.41 35.92
CA PHE A 94 12.18 21.96 34.65
C PHE A 94 11.21 21.55 33.55
N CYS A 95 10.69 22.52 32.81
CA CYS A 95 9.80 22.30 31.70
C CYS A 95 10.55 22.74 30.42
N LEU A 96 10.74 21.81 29.51
CA LEU A 96 11.32 22.08 28.21
C LEU A 96 10.19 22.05 27.17
N ASP A 97 10.01 23.15 26.45
CA ASP A 97 9.00 23.21 25.37
C ASP A 97 9.37 22.22 24.24
N SER A 98 8.55 21.22 24.06
CA SER A 98 8.68 20.17 23.06
C SER A 98 7.55 20.21 22.01
N THR A 99 6.82 21.32 21.92
CA THR A 99 5.63 21.48 21.08
C THR A 99 5.91 21.21 19.61
N GLU A 100 6.96 21.82 19.08
CA GLU A 100 7.34 21.64 17.67
C GLU A 100 7.72 20.19 17.36
N LEU A 101 8.43 19.54 18.28
CA LEU A 101 8.80 18.13 18.14
C LEU A 101 7.55 17.22 18.14
N HIS A 102 6.64 17.42 19.09
CA HIS A 102 5.41 16.65 19.16
C HIS A 102 4.51 16.87 17.95
N LYS A 103 4.33 18.12 17.49
CA LYS A 103 3.56 18.45 16.30
C LYS A 103 4.19 17.82 15.02
N ALA A 104 5.52 17.85 14.92
CA ALA A 104 6.23 17.19 13.81
C ALA A 104 6.06 15.67 13.82
N GLN A 105 6.18 15.03 14.99
CA GLN A 105 5.95 13.59 15.15
C GLN A 105 4.52 13.18 14.81
N GLN A 106 3.52 13.93 15.30
CA GLN A 106 2.11 13.67 14.98
C GLN A 106 1.83 13.82 13.48
N LYS A 107 2.37 14.86 12.85
CA LYS A 107 2.24 15.06 11.41
C LYS A 107 2.88 13.94 10.61
N LEU A 108 4.08 13.49 11.02
CA LEU A 108 4.78 12.37 10.39
C LEU A 108 3.98 11.07 10.54
N SER A 109 3.51 10.76 11.74
CA SER A 109 2.68 9.59 12.01
C SER A 109 1.38 9.60 11.18
N ALA A 110 0.67 10.73 11.17
CA ALA A 110 -0.55 10.87 10.37
C ALA A 110 -0.29 10.72 8.86
N THR A 111 0.84 11.22 8.37
CA THR A 111 1.24 11.08 6.96
C THR A 111 1.59 9.64 6.63
N ASN A 112 2.35 8.96 7.49
CA ASN A 112 2.69 7.54 7.33
C ASN A 112 1.44 6.66 7.33
N ASN A 113 0.49 6.92 8.24
CA ASN A 113 -0.77 6.19 8.28
C ASN A 113 -1.60 6.38 6.99
N LYS A 114 -1.69 7.62 6.48
CA LYS A 114 -2.37 7.89 5.20
C LYS A 114 -1.70 7.16 4.04
N LEU A 115 -0.36 7.16 4.00
CA LEU A 115 0.40 6.45 2.96
C LEU A 115 0.16 4.93 3.06
N ALA A 116 0.24 4.36 4.25
CA ALA A 116 -0.04 2.94 4.49
C ALA A 116 -1.44 2.55 4.02
N MET A 117 -2.47 3.35 4.38
CA MET A 117 -3.84 3.12 3.92
C MET A 117 -3.97 3.23 2.40
N ALA A 118 -3.31 4.19 1.75
CA ALA A 118 -3.35 4.34 0.30
C ALA A 118 -2.71 3.15 -0.43
N LEU A 119 -1.55 2.68 0.04
CA LEU A 119 -0.90 1.48 -0.46
C LEU A 119 -1.78 0.24 -0.26
N ASP A 120 -2.49 0.19 0.88
CA ASP A 120 -3.42 -0.88 1.20
C ASP A 120 -4.60 -0.95 0.24
N VAL A 121 -5.29 0.11 0.06
CA VAL A 121 -6.40 0.20 -0.88
C VAL A 121 -5.95 -0.11 -2.32
N ALA A 122 -4.75 0.29 -2.70
CA ALA A 122 -4.17 0.01 -4.01
C ALA A 122 -3.63 -1.42 -4.16
N ASN A 123 -3.61 -2.24 -3.10
CA ASN A 123 -2.97 -3.56 -3.06
C ASN A 123 -1.49 -3.54 -3.49
N ILE A 124 -0.78 -2.48 -3.11
CA ILE A 124 0.65 -2.31 -3.38
C ILE A 124 1.43 -2.71 -2.13
N VAL A 125 2.38 -3.62 -2.28
CA VAL A 125 3.30 -4.06 -1.23
C VAL A 125 4.67 -3.43 -1.47
N PRO A 126 5.08 -2.44 -0.67
CA PRO A 126 6.43 -1.91 -0.72
C PRO A 126 7.42 -2.92 -0.14
N TRP A 127 8.62 -2.94 -0.69
CA TRP A 127 9.71 -3.78 -0.21
C TRP A 127 11.07 -3.11 -0.42
N LYS A 128 12.04 -3.54 0.37
CA LYS A 128 13.43 -3.11 0.29
C LYS A 128 14.33 -4.35 0.26
N TRP A 129 15.28 -4.38 -0.67
CA TRP A 129 16.26 -5.46 -0.79
C TRP A 129 17.64 -4.94 -0.43
N ASP A 130 18.23 -5.50 0.62
CA ASP A 130 19.61 -5.29 1.00
C ASP A 130 20.46 -6.34 0.28
N LEU A 131 21.31 -5.87 -0.64
CA LEU A 131 22.16 -6.72 -1.47
C LEU A 131 23.37 -7.27 -0.72
N GLN A 132 23.76 -6.67 0.42
CA GLN A 132 24.86 -7.13 1.23
C GLN A 132 24.46 -8.31 2.12
N SER A 133 23.32 -8.19 2.77
CA SER A 133 22.77 -9.25 3.62
C SER A 133 21.95 -10.29 2.85
N HIS A 134 21.72 -10.08 1.54
CA HIS A 134 20.85 -10.92 0.72
C HIS A 134 19.44 -11.07 1.30
N THR A 135 18.89 -9.96 1.83
CA THR A 135 17.60 -9.98 2.54
C THR A 135 16.62 -8.99 1.93
N ILE A 136 15.39 -9.45 1.69
CA ILE A 136 14.28 -8.61 1.25
C ILE A 136 13.38 -8.37 2.46
N LEU A 137 13.16 -7.09 2.78
CA LEU A 137 12.24 -6.63 3.81
C LEU A 137 10.92 -6.24 3.13
N CYS A 138 9.83 -6.89 3.53
CA CYS A 138 8.48 -6.59 3.05
C CYS A 138 7.62 -6.07 4.20
N ASP A 139 6.69 -5.18 3.92
CA ASP A 139 5.68 -4.76 4.89
C ASP A 139 4.58 -5.84 4.96
N ILE A 140 4.38 -6.41 6.15
CA ILE A 140 3.68 -7.70 6.34
C ILE A 140 2.16 -7.60 6.24
N ASN A 141 1.59 -6.42 6.40
CA ASN A 141 0.14 -6.28 6.50
C ASN A 141 -0.63 -6.53 5.19
N LYS A 142 -0.04 -7.31 4.23
CA LYS A 142 -0.61 -7.46 2.90
C LYS A 142 -0.50 -8.86 2.28
N PRO A 143 -1.48 -9.21 1.42
CA PRO A 143 -1.82 -10.56 1.01
C PRO A 143 -0.83 -11.29 0.09
N ILE A 144 0.34 -10.74 -0.20
CA ILE A 144 1.43 -11.57 -0.69
C ILE A 144 1.98 -12.29 0.52
N GLU A 145 1.33 -13.39 0.94
CA GLU A 145 1.86 -14.27 1.97
C GLU A 145 3.21 -14.85 1.53
N LEU A 146 4.27 -14.09 1.79
CA LEU A 146 5.63 -14.57 1.65
C LEU A 146 6.03 -15.49 2.80
N SER A 147 5.19 -15.63 3.84
CA SER A 147 5.49 -16.49 4.99
C SER A 147 4.83 -17.87 4.87
N ALA A 148 5.67 -18.90 4.93
CA ALA A 148 5.26 -20.31 4.98
C ALA A 148 4.86 -20.79 6.39
N SER A 149 4.73 -19.90 7.38
CA SER A 149 4.37 -20.28 8.75
C SER A 149 3.22 -19.39 9.25
N GLY A 150 2.03 -19.97 9.32
CA GLY A 150 0.83 -19.35 9.89
C GLY A 150 0.95 -19.10 11.40
N LYS A 151 1.81 -18.13 11.77
CA LYS A 151 1.83 -17.54 13.10
C LYS A 151 1.48 -16.08 12.94
N ASP A 152 0.45 -15.64 13.66
CA ASP A 152 0.11 -14.24 13.88
C ASP A 152 1.35 -13.49 14.36
N VAL A 153 2.00 -12.77 13.47
CA VAL A 153 3.12 -11.89 13.81
C VAL A 153 2.60 -10.47 13.74
N ALA A 154 2.41 -9.87 14.90
CA ALA A 154 2.13 -8.46 15.07
C ALA A 154 3.29 -7.62 14.50
N GLU A 155 2.98 -6.65 13.66
CA GLU A 155 3.73 -5.42 13.32
C GLU A 155 5.25 -5.53 13.02
N GLU A 156 5.80 -6.68 12.63
CA GLU A 156 7.21 -6.78 12.25
C GLU A 156 7.39 -6.90 10.74
N GLN A 157 8.35 -6.14 10.18
CA GLN A 157 8.79 -6.31 8.80
C GLN A 157 9.33 -7.73 8.62
N LEU A 158 8.79 -8.48 7.68
CA LEU A 158 9.26 -9.82 7.38
C LEU A 158 10.55 -9.74 6.57
N ALA A 159 11.65 -10.19 7.15
CA ALA A 159 12.92 -10.36 6.47
C ALA A 159 12.95 -11.74 5.79
N VAL A 160 13.02 -11.78 4.47
CA VAL A 160 13.05 -13.01 3.67
C VAL A 160 14.36 -13.07 2.88
N PRO A 161 15.10 -14.18 2.91
CA PRO A 161 16.24 -14.36 2.00
C PRO A 161 15.82 -14.18 0.53
N ASP A 162 16.63 -13.47 -0.25
CA ASP A 162 16.36 -13.22 -1.67
C ASP A 162 16.17 -14.52 -2.47
N SER A 163 16.98 -15.55 -2.18
CA SER A 163 16.85 -16.88 -2.77
C SER A 163 15.48 -17.51 -2.52
N GLN A 164 14.90 -17.30 -1.34
CA GLN A 164 13.56 -17.78 -1.03
C GLN A 164 12.49 -17.00 -1.80
N TYR A 165 12.65 -15.69 -1.98
CA TYR A 165 11.77 -14.88 -2.80
C TYR A 165 11.77 -15.36 -4.25
N PHE A 166 12.95 -15.45 -4.88
CA PHE A 166 13.08 -15.88 -6.28
C PHE A 166 12.62 -17.33 -6.50
N SER A 167 12.72 -18.21 -5.50
CA SER A 167 12.22 -19.59 -5.59
C SER A 167 10.70 -19.67 -5.81
N LYS A 168 9.93 -18.67 -5.34
CA LYS A 168 8.47 -18.59 -5.50
C LYS A 168 8.03 -18.13 -6.89
N ILE A 169 8.94 -17.56 -7.68
CA ILE A 169 8.65 -17.15 -9.05
C ILE A 169 8.43 -18.39 -9.90
N PHE A 170 7.38 -18.38 -10.71
CA PHE A 170 7.06 -19.46 -11.64
C PHE A 170 8.24 -19.78 -12.55
N LYS A 171 8.52 -21.05 -12.75
CA LYS A 171 9.79 -21.54 -13.34
C LYS A 171 10.13 -20.87 -14.68
N GLU A 172 9.13 -20.69 -15.55
CA GLU A 172 9.32 -20.10 -16.87
C GLU A 172 9.63 -18.60 -16.82
N ASP A 173 9.17 -17.89 -15.77
CA ASP A 173 9.36 -16.45 -15.63
C ASP A 173 10.68 -16.13 -14.93
N ARG A 174 11.20 -17.05 -14.11
CA ARG A 174 12.32 -16.84 -13.19
C ARG A 174 13.55 -16.26 -13.85
N LYS A 175 14.04 -16.90 -14.92
CA LYS A 175 15.27 -16.46 -15.61
C LYS A 175 15.16 -15.03 -16.16
N ARG A 176 13.98 -14.66 -16.66
CA ARG A 176 13.72 -13.32 -17.20
C ARG A 176 13.73 -12.28 -16.09
N VAL A 177 13.08 -12.61 -14.98
CA VAL A 177 13.01 -11.72 -13.81
C VAL A 177 14.38 -11.56 -13.15
N GLU A 178 15.10 -12.65 -12.89
CA GLU A 178 16.47 -12.61 -12.36
C GLU A 178 17.36 -11.72 -13.23
N LYS A 179 17.34 -11.91 -14.55
CA LYS A 179 18.12 -11.09 -15.49
C LYS A 179 17.75 -9.60 -15.39
N ALA A 180 16.48 -9.26 -15.24
CA ALA A 180 16.06 -7.85 -15.11
C ALA A 180 16.63 -7.19 -13.84
N TYR A 181 16.70 -7.93 -12.73
CA TYR A 181 17.34 -7.44 -11.50
C TYR A 181 18.86 -7.39 -11.63
N ASP A 182 19.49 -8.38 -12.28
CA ASP A 182 20.94 -8.34 -12.56
C ASP A 182 21.29 -7.12 -13.42
N ASP A 183 20.50 -6.80 -14.44
CA ASP A 183 20.69 -5.63 -15.30
C ASP A 183 20.59 -4.31 -14.50
N LEU A 184 19.68 -4.25 -13.51
CA LEU A 184 19.57 -3.10 -12.59
C LEU A 184 20.78 -3.01 -11.66
N ILE A 185 21.22 -4.13 -11.06
CA ILE A 185 22.35 -4.18 -10.12
C ILE A 185 23.66 -3.84 -10.83
N GLU A 186 23.86 -4.28 -12.06
CA GLU A 186 25.05 -4.01 -12.85
C GLU A 186 25.01 -2.64 -13.56
N GLY A 187 23.91 -1.87 -13.39
CA GLY A 187 23.77 -0.52 -13.96
C GLY A 187 23.47 -0.51 -15.48
N ARG A 188 23.03 -1.62 -16.04
CA ARG A 188 22.53 -1.69 -17.42
C ARG A 188 21.12 -1.15 -17.60
N SER A 189 20.40 -1.03 -16.50
CA SER A 189 19.06 -0.44 -16.44
C SER A 189 18.94 0.47 -15.23
N ASP A 190 18.12 1.52 -15.32
CA ASP A 190 17.85 2.43 -14.20
C ASP A 190 16.74 1.93 -13.28
N LYS A 191 15.89 1.03 -13.77
CA LYS A 191 14.77 0.47 -13.04
C LYS A 191 14.30 -0.86 -13.63
N VAL A 192 13.69 -1.69 -12.79
CA VAL A 192 12.95 -2.88 -13.17
C VAL A 192 11.46 -2.57 -13.23
N ARG A 193 10.78 -3.08 -14.26
CA ARG A 193 9.32 -3.20 -14.30
C ARG A 193 8.98 -4.51 -15.01
N GLU A 194 8.51 -5.48 -14.23
CA GLU A 194 8.27 -6.83 -14.71
C GLU A 194 6.94 -7.37 -14.21
N GLU A 195 6.20 -8.03 -15.11
CA GLU A 195 5.01 -8.80 -14.77
C GLU A 195 5.35 -10.29 -14.82
N TYR A 196 5.12 -11.00 -13.71
CA TYR A 196 5.43 -12.44 -13.61
C TYR A 196 4.48 -13.15 -12.65
N ARG A 197 4.52 -14.46 -12.74
CA ARG A 197 3.71 -15.34 -11.89
C ARG A 197 4.50 -15.76 -10.66
N VAL A 198 3.82 -15.73 -9.51
CA VAL A 198 4.33 -16.25 -8.24
C VAL A 198 3.44 -17.40 -7.77
N ILE A 199 4.06 -18.36 -7.08
CA ILE A 199 3.36 -19.49 -6.47
C ILE A 199 3.18 -19.17 -5.00
N ASN A 200 1.95 -18.89 -4.61
CA ASN A 200 1.55 -18.73 -3.21
C ASN A 200 1.01 -20.05 -2.66
N VAL A 201 1.43 -20.40 -1.47
CA VAL A 201 0.97 -21.63 -0.78
C VAL A 201 0.19 -21.20 0.46
N GLN A 202 -1.15 -21.32 0.39
CA GLN A 202 -2.05 -21.11 1.52
C GLN A 202 -2.75 -22.42 1.86
N ASN A 203 -2.70 -22.86 3.12
CA ASN A 203 -3.39 -24.05 3.59
C ASN A 203 -3.13 -25.29 2.70
N ASN A 204 -1.88 -25.52 2.28
CA ASN A 204 -1.49 -26.54 1.31
C ASN A 204 -2.09 -26.42 -0.10
N ILE A 205 -2.70 -25.28 -0.44
CA ILE A 205 -3.21 -25.01 -1.78
C ILE A 205 -2.21 -24.11 -2.51
N HIS A 206 -1.67 -24.58 -3.63
CA HIS A 206 -0.83 -23.79 -4.51
C HIS A 206 -1.71 -22.89 -5.39
N ARG A 207 -1.56 -21.58 -5.24
CA ARG A 207 -2.21 -20.58 -6.10
C ARG A 207 -1.18 -19.85 -6.93
N ILE A 208 -1.45 -19.73 -8.21
CA ILE A 208 -0.64 -18.91 -9.12
C ILE A 208 -1.26 -17.52 -9.14
N GLU A 209 -0.48 -16.53 -8.76
CA GLU A 209 -0.86 -15.12 -8.81
C GLU A 209 0.05 -14.36 -9.75
N TRP A 210 -0.51 -13.40 -10.47
CA TRP A 210 0.25 -12.46 -11.26
C TRP A 210 0.61 -11.25 -10.43
N VAL A 211 1.88 -10.86 -10.49
CA VAL A 211 2.42 -9.64 -9.86
C VAL A 211 3.08 -8.77 -10.89
N GLU A 212 2.90 -7.46 -10.76
CA GLU A 212 3.72 -6.44 -11.39
C GLU A 212 4.69 -5.91 -10.33
N ALA A 213 6.00 -6.10 -10.54
CA ALA A 213 7.04 -5.59 -9.66
C ALA A 213 7.76 -4.42 -10.31
N GLN A 214 8.03 -3.38 -9.51
CA GLN A 214 8.87 -2.25 -9.91
C GLN A 214 9.98 -2.08 -8.89
N ALA A 215 11.19 -1.76 -9.36
CA ALA A 215 12.34 -1.56 -8.49
C ALA A 215 13.30 -0.53 -9.06
N ALA A 216 14.01 0.16 -8.15
CA ALA A 216 15.10 1.06 -8.45
C ALA A 216 16.20 0.94 -7.38
N VAL A 217 17.39 1.43 -7.69
CA VAL A 217 18.48 1.53 -6.72
C VAL A 217 18.18 2.68 -5.74
N GLU A 218 18.20 2.38 -4.44
CA GLU A 218 18.02 3.37 -3.38
C GLU A 218 19.34 3.95 -2.92
N THR A 219 20.33 3.08 -2.61
CA THR A 219 21.63 3.51 -2.14
C THR A 219 22.76 2.83 -2.90
N ARG A 220 23.90 3.52 -2.98
CA ARG A 220 25.14 3.02 -3.60
C ARG A 220 26.31 3.21 -2.65
N ASP A 221 27.36 2.41 -2.79
CA ASP A 221 28.62 2.61 -2.10
C ASP A 221 29.45 3.76 -2.73
N GLU A 222 30.62 4.04 -2.15
CA GLU A 222 31.55 5.07 -2.64
C GLU A 222 32.05 4.82 -4.07
N ASN A 223 31.98 3.58 -4.56
CA ASN A 223 32.41 3.17 -5.90
C ASN A 223 31.21 3.16 -6.89
N GLY A 224 30.01 3.55 -6.44
CA GLY A 224 28.81 3.58 -7.25
C GLY A 224 28.07 2.23 -7.36
N LYS A 225 28.53 1.18 -6.65
CA LYS A 225 27.89 -0.14 -6.65
C LYS A 225 26.61 -0.09 -5.81
N PRO A 226 25.48 -0.62 -6.31
CA PRO A 226 24.24 -0.70 -5.53
C PRO A 226 24.40 -1.46 -4.22
N LEU A 227 23.89 -0.88 -3.13
CA LEU A 227 23.82 -1.49 -1.81
C LEU A 227 22.40 -1.93 -1.48
N THR A 228 21.42 -1.10 -1.83
CA THR A 228 20.03 -1.40 -1.57
C THR A 228 19.15 -1.08 -2.78
N LEU A 229 18.15 -1.92 -3.00
CA LEU A 229 17.06 -1.67 -3.93
C LEU A 229 15.78 -1.40 -3.16
N VAL A 230 14.96 -0.53 -3.69
CA VAL A 230 13.61 -0.26 -3.21
C VAL A 230 12.62 -0.55 -4.32
N GLY A 231 11.48 -1.10 -3.96
CA GLY A 231 10.49 -1.44 -4.94
C GLY A 231 9.09 -1.64 -4.37
N SER A 232 8.19 -2.01 -5.27
CA SER A 232 6.83 -2.37 -4.91
C SER A 232 6.34 -3.53 -5.77
N SER A 233 5.44 -4.32 -5.22
CA SER A 233 4.75 -5.40 -5.93
C SER A 233 3.24 -5.17 -5.86
N LEU A 234 2.57 -5.26 -7.01
CA LEU A 234 1.13 -5.14 -7.16
C LEU A 234 0.56 -6.47 -7.65
N VAL A 235 -0.45 -7.02 -6.96
CA VAL A 235 -1.16 -8.21 -7.43
C VAL A 235 -2.10 -7.81 -8.57
N ILE A 236 -1.84 -8.36 -9.77
CA ILE A 236 -2.59 -8.06 -11.00
C ILE A 236 -3.38 -9.25 -11.54
N THR A 237 -3.61 -10.28 -10.72
CA THR A 237 -4.27 -11.53 -11.15
C THR A 237 -5.65 -11.28 -11.75
N THR A 238 -6.46 -10.43 -11.14
CA THR A 238 -7.80 -10.08 -11.66
C THR A 238 -7.70 -9.35 -13.00
N ARG A 239 -6.78 -8.39 -13.14
CA ARG A 239 -6.53 -7.69 -14.40
C ARG A 239 -6.15 -8.68 -15.51
N LYS A 240 -5.22 -9.59 -15.24
CA LYS A 240 -4.77 -10.61 -16.21
C LYS A 240 -5.89 -11.56 -16.62
N LYS A 241 -6.74 -11.97 -15.70
CA LYS A 241 -7.92 -12.79 -16.02
C LYS A 241 -8.88 -12.07 -16.97
N MET A 242 -9.19 -10.81 -16.69
CA MET A 242 -10.06 -10.00 -17.54
C MET A 242 -9.45 -9.76 -18.93
N GLU A 243 -8.14 -9.50 -19.03
CA GLU A 243 -7.42 -9.36 -20.29
C GLU A 243 -7.51 -10.65 -21.13
N MET A 244 -7.32 -11.82 -20.52
CA MET A 244 -7.43 -13.12 -21.19
C MET A 244 -8.86 -13.41 -21.65
N GLU A 245 -9.86 -13.15 -20.82
CA GLU A 245 -11.27 -13.31 -21.15
C GLU A 245 -11.67 -12.42 -22.33
N LEU A 246 -11.27 -11.15 -22.30
CA LEU A 246 -11.53 -10.18 -23.36
C LEU A 246 -10.88 -10.63 -24.68
N THR A 247 -9.62 -11.07 -24.65
CA THR A 247 -8.93 -11.58 -25.82
C THR A 247 -9.65 -12.80 -26.40
N THR A 248 -10.03 -13.75 -25.55
CA THR A 248 -10.78 -14.95 -25.97
C THR A 248 -12.13 -14.60 -26.58
N ALA A 249 -12.86 -13.65 -25.98
CA ALA A 249 -14.15 -13.21 -26.50
C ALA A 249 -14.02 -12.50 -27.86
N ARG A 250 -13.00 -11.67 -28.01
CA ARG A 250 -12.67 -11.00 -29.27
C ARG A 250 -12.37 -12.02 -30.38
N ASP A 251 -11.48 -12.96 -30.10
CA ASP A 251 -11.04 -13.96 -31.09
C ASP A 251 -12.24 -14.84 -31.54
N ARG A 252 -13.15 -15.19 -30.62
CA ARG A 252 -14.41 -15.89 -30.94
C ARG A 252 -15.35 -15.04 -31.81
N ALA A 253 -15.46 -13.74 -31.51
CA ALA A 253 -16.28 -12.83 -32.28
C ALA A 253 -15.74 -12.63 -33.72
N GLU A 254 -14.43 -12.48 -33.86
CA GLU A 254 -13.74 -12.36 -35.15
C GLU A 254 -13.92 -13.63 -36.00
N GLU A 255 -13.76 -14.82 -35.42
CA GLU A 255 -13.98 -16.08 -36.11
C GLU A 255 -15.45 -16.25 -36.54
N SER A 256 -16.41 -15.91 -35.64
CA SER A 256 -17.83 -15.93 -36.00
C SER A 256 -18.16 -15.00 -37.15
N ASN A 257 -17.60 -13.78 -37.16
CA ASN A 257 -17.77 -12.84 -38.28
C ASN A 257 -17.16 -13.32 -39.57
N ARG A 258 -15.96 -13.95 -39.51
CA ARG A 258 -15.30 -14.56 -40.67
C ARG A 258 -16.16 -15.66 -41.28
N LEU A 259 -16.66 -16.59 -40.46
CA LEU A 259 -17.53 -17.68 -40.89
C LEU A 259 -18.84 -17.15 -41.49
N LYS A 260 -19.48 -16.15 -40.85
CA LYS A 260 -20.70 -15.50 -41.36
C LYS A 260 -20.46 -14.85 -42.72
N SER A 261 -19.34 -14.14 -42.88
CA SER A 261 -19.00 -13.49 -44.16
C SER A 261 -18.74 -14.51 -45.27
N ALA A 262 -18.00 -15.59 -44.98
CA ALA A 262 -17.77 -16.67 -45.92
C ALA A 262 -19.07 -17.39 -46.34
N PHE A 263 -19.94 -17.65 -45.33
CA PHE A 263 -21.25 -18.22 -45.57
C PHE A 263 -22.09 -17.36 -46.51
N LEU A 264 -22.23 -16.04 -46.22
CA LEU A 264 -22.97 -15.11 -47.06
C LEU A 264 -22.42 -15.00 -48.49
N ALA A 265 -21.08 -15.00 -48.63
CA ALA A 265 -20.45 -14.98 -49.93
C ALA A 265 -20.75 -16.23 -50.76
N ASN A 266 -20.65 -17.41 -50.12
CA ASN A 266 -20.97 -18.69 -50.76
C ASN A 266 -22.44 -18.78 -51.13
N MET A 267 -23.35 -18.43 -50.19
CA MET A 267 -24.78 -18.41 -50.45
C MET A 267 -25.18 -17.45 -51.57
N SER A 268 -24.55 -16.27 -51.62
CA SER A 268 -24.78 -15.32 -52.72
C SER A 268 -24.38 -15.91 -54.07
N HIS A 269 -23.31 -16.68 -54.13
CA HIS A 269 -22.88 -17.38 -55.35
C HIS A 269 -23.84 -18.52 -55.73
N GLU A 270 -24.20 -19.34 -54.74
CA GLU A 270 -25.11 -20.48 -54.95
C GLU A 270 -26.52 -20.07 -55.37
N ILE A 271 -27.02 -18.92 -54.91
CA ILE A 271 -28.31 -18.34 -55.29
C ILE A 271 -28.21 -17.65 -56.65
N ARG A 272 -27.11 -16.94 -56.96
CA ARG A 272 -26.98 -16.16 -58.20
C ARG A 272 -26.94 -17.04 -59.43
N THR A 273 -26.29 -18.22 -59.34
CA THR A 273 -26.12 -19.13 -60.48
C THR A 273 -27.43 -19.63 -61.00
N PRO A 274 -28.34 -20.26 -60.24
CA PRO A 274 -29.66 -20.68 -60.68
C PRO A 274 -30.56 -19.52 -61.07
N LEU A 275 -30.49 -18.40 -60.34
CA LEU A 275 -31.28 -17.22 -60.65
C LEU A 275 -30.92 -16.62 -62.01
N ASN A 276 -29.62 -16.52 -62.35
CA ASN A 276 -29.17 -16.07 -63.65
C ASN A 276 -29.62 -17.01 -64.77
N ALA A 277 -29.60 -18.34 -64.53
CA ALA A 277 -30.12 -19.31 -65.47
C ALA A 277 -31.62 -19.13 -65.72
N ILE A 278 -32.44 -19.02 -64.65
CA ILE A 278 -33.89 -18.78 -64.73
C ILE A 278 -34.17 -17.50 -65.53
N VAL A 279 -33.52 -16.37 -65.18
CA VAL A 279 -33.74 -15.06 -65.83
C VAL A 279 -33.27 -15.13 -67.30
N GLY A 280 -32.11 -15.73 -67.61
CA GLY A 280 -31.58 -15.86 -68.96
C GLY A 280 -32.48 -16.68 -69.84
N PHE A 281 -32.82 -17.89 -69.41
CA PHE A 281 -33.69 -18.78 -70.19
C PHE A 281 -35.12 -18.28 -70.31
N SER A 282 -35.66 -17.60 -69.32
CA SER A 282 -36.97 -16.94 -69.40
C SER A 282 -37.01 -15.86 -70.50
N GLY A 283 -35.92 -15.07 -70.63
CA GLY A 283 -35.80 -14.10 -71.71
C GLY A 283 -35.74 -14.72 -73.13
N ILE A 284 -35.03 -15.82 -73.27
CA ILE A 284 -34.93 -16.55 -74.54
C ILE A 284 -36.28 -17.21 -74.87
N LEU A 285 -36.92 -17.85 -73.90
CA LEU A 285 -38.25 -18.47 -74.02
C LEU A 285 -39.30 -17.51 -74.58
N ALA A 286 -39.23 -16.21 -74.17
CA ALA A 286 -40.18 -15.19 -74.65
C ALA A 286 -39.98 -14.79 -76.12
N SER A 287 -38.82 -15.11 -76.74
CA SER A 287 -38.43 -14.74 -78.09
C SER A 287 -38.31 -15.94 -79.06
N THR A 288 -38.49 -17.16 -78.58
CA THR A 288 -38.38 -18.39 -79.41
C THR A 288 -39.76 -18.79 -79.89
N ASP A 289 -39.88 -19.18 -81.19
CA ASP A 289 -41.09 -19.66 -81.87
C ASP A 289 -41.18 -21.19 -82.00
N GLU A 290 -40.02 -21.92 -81.87
CA GLU A 290 -39.95 -23.38 -81.99
C GLU A 290 -40.38 -24.07 -80.68
N GLU A 291 -41.36 -24.98 -80.80
CA GLU A 291 -41.99 -25.65 -79.63
C GLU A 291 -41.02 -26.64 -78.96
N GLU A 292 -40.10 -27.27 -79.66
CA GLU A 292 -39.10 -28.19 -79.07
C GLU A 292 -38.11 -27.38 -78.18
N GLU A 293 -37.61 -26.25 -78.66
CA GLU A 293 -36.70 -25.35 -77.91
C GLU A 293 -37.40 -24.77 -76.69
N LYS A 294 -38.68 -24.42 -76.76
CA LYS A 294 -39.48 -23.94 -75.58
C LYS A 294 -39.51 -24.98 -74.49
N GLN A 295 -39.75 -26.24 -74.80
CA GLN A 295 -39.78 -27.33 -73.82
C GLN A 295 -38.41 -27.53 -73.15
N GLU A 296 -37.33 -27.39 -73.85
CA GLU A 296 -35.96 -27.48 -73.30
C GLU A 296 -35.68 -26.34 -72.33
N TYR A 297 -36.02 -25.08 -72.67
CA TYR A 297 -35.80 -23.92 -71.79
C TYR A 297 -36.68 -23.97 -70.56
N VAL A 298 -37.95 -24.42 -70.64
CA VAL A 298 -38.80 -24.65 -69.49
C VAL A 298 -38.18 -25.69 -68.54
N SER A 299 -37.67 -26.83 -69.08
CA SER A 299 -37.02 -27.85 -68.28
C SER A 299 -35.80 -27.33 -67.54
N ILE A 300 -34.97 -26.47 -68.19
CA ILE A 300 -33.80 -25.84 -67.55
C ILE A 300 -34.24 -24.89 -66.44
N ILE A 301 -35.30 -24.09 -66.64
CA ILE A 301 -35.84 -23.15 -65.62
C ILE A 301 -36.36 -23.93 -64.41
N GLU A 302 -37.17 -25.01 -64.65
CA GLU A 302 -37.70 -25.86 -63.60
C GLU A 302 -36.62 -26.54 -62.77
N ASN A 303 -35.59 -27.09 -63.43
CA ASN A 303 -34.46 -27.75 -62.77
C ASN A 303 -33.63 -26.80 -61.90
N ASN A 304 -33.58 -25.53 -62.27
CA ASN A 304 -32.87 -24.50 -61.46
C ASN A 304 -33.76 -23.85 -60.36
N ASN A 305 -35.08 -24.16 -60.32
CA ASN A 305 -36.00 -23.69 -59.30
C ASN A 305 -36.13 -24.69 -58.12
N THR A 306 -35.41 -25.80 -58.14
CA THR A 306 -35.47 -26.87 -57.11
C THR A 306 -34.22 -26.78 -56.18
N LEU A 307 -34.00 -25.59 -55.60
CA LEU A 307 -33.00 -25.38 -54.54
C LEU A 307 -33.65 -25.30 -53.19
#